data_91c5e42867ce05d0c3f29e883aa7543e
#
_entry.id   91c5e42867ce05d0c3f29e883aa7543e
#
_cell.length_a   1.000
_cell.length_b   1.000
_cell.length_c   1.000
_cell.angle_alpha   90.00
_cell.angle_beta   90.00
_cell.angle_gamma   90.00
#
_symmetry.space_group_name_H-M   'P 1'
#
loop_
_entity.id
_entity.type
_entity.pdbx_description
1 polymer ?
#
loop_
_entity_poly.entity_id
_entity_poly.type
_entity_poly.pdbx_seq_one_letter_code
_entity_poly.pdbx_strand_id
1 'polypeptide(L)'
;MEIQMSLFDTVPQITETPAREPGKVILFPGIQNTQPPKPTNYRKGGEQTVFPIKKQEELEAMANWLHKNADRKYLLGFILGINLGLRANELLTMKPADLFHEDHTVRYSLDFSDTSDQYSLYQKKVNKRRRFFLNEACVSALTWYYHRDFSKAYKHEYIFYSREGGHIEVDTFRKKLKDAATACGIRQNIGTHTLRKTFGYMHYMRNKDIVFLQRLFGHSSALITMRYIGIAEEEEKRAYHSVSINLLDSLPVEADSDIESTTDQ
;
A
#
# COMPACT_ATOMS: atom_id res chain seq x y z
N MET A 1 -14.08 -8.23 -34.11
CA MET A 1 -13.77 -9.45 -33.33
C MET A 1 -12.90 -8.99 -32.16
N GLU A 2 -13.61 -8.57 -31.10
CA GLU A 2 -13.01 -7.99 -29.89
C GLU A 2 -12.55 -9.15 -28.99
N ILE A 3 -11.25 -9.19 -28.71
CA ILE A 3 -10.69 -10.09 -27.70
C ILE A 3 -10.60 -9.28 -26.41
N GLN A 4 -11.66 -9.38 -25.62
CA GLN A 4 -11.68 -8.95 -24.23
C GLN A 4 -10.93 -10.00 -23.40
N MET A 5 -9.62 -9.82 -23.21
CA MET A 5 -8.89 -10.61 -22.23
C MET A 5 -9.05 -9.96 -20.85
N SER A 6 -9.89 -10.57 -20.03
CA SER A 6 -10.00 -10.29 -18.60
C SER A 6 -8.71 -10.72 -17.90
N LEU A 7 -7.98 -9.75 -17.31
CA LEU A 7 -6.69 -9.94 -16.63
C LEU A 7 -6.83 -10.54 -15.22
N PHE A 8 -8.00 -11.07 -14.84
CA PHE A 8 -8.31 -11.46 -13.47
C PHE A 8 -8.69 -12.93 -13.26
N ASP A 9 -8.55 -13.79 -14.28
CA ASP A 9 -9.08 -15.17 -14.24
C ASP A 9 -8.15 -16.22 -13.60
N THR A 10 -7.16 -15.84 -12.79
CA THR A 10 -6.35 -16.85 -12.08
C THR A 10 -5.96 -16.39 -10.66
N VAL A 11 -6.99 -16.15 -9.84
CA VAL A 11 -6.79 -16.22 -8.37
C VAL A 11 -7.43 -17.53 -7.92
N PRO A 12 -6.68 -18.49 -7.35
CA PRO A 12 -7.25 -19.69 -6.78
C PRO A 12 -8.22 -19.28 -5.68
N GLN A 13 -9.48 -19.68 -5.82
CA GLN A 13 -10.49 -19.55 -4.80
C GLN A 13 -10.05 -20.35 -3.59
N ILE A 14 -9.82 -19.66 -2.48
CA ILE A 14 -9.66 -20.30 -1.17
C ILE A 14 -11.05 -20.79 -0.79
N THR A 15 -11.27 -22.10 -0.89
CA THR A 15 -12.46 -22.74 -0.38
C THR A 15 -12.55 -22.50 1.12
N GLU A 16 -13.65 -21.89 1.55
CA GLU A 16 -13.95 -21.66 2.96
C GLU A 16 -13.95 -23.01 3.70
N THR A 17 -13.06 -23.15 4.65
CA THR A 17 -13.09 -24.26 5.60
C THR A 17 -14.32 -24.08 6.49
N PRO A 18 -15.16 -25.12 6.70
CA PRO A 18 -16.35 -24.99 7.53
C PRO A 18 -15.96 -24.52 8.95
N ALA A 19 -16.73 -23.59 9.48
CA ALA A 19 -16.57 -23.04 10.80
C ALA A 19 -16.56 -24.18 11.86
N ARG A 20 -15.41 -24.35 12.52
CA ARG A 20 -15.32 -25.20 13.71
C ARG A 20 -16.06 -24.49 14.85
N GLU A 21 -16.91 -25.22 15.53
CA GLU A 21 -17.52 -24.78 16.79
C GLU A 21 -16.42 -24.34 17.79
N PRO A 22 -16.68 -23.29 18.59
CA PRO A 22 -15.68 -22.80 19.54
C PRO A 22 -15.40 -23.88 20.60
N GLY A 23 -14.22 -24.45 20.53
CA GLY A 23 -13.73 -25.41 21.51
C GLY A 23 -13.69 -24.81 22.92
N LYS A 24 -14.05 -25.63 23.91
CA LYS A 24 -14.01 -25.30 25.33
C LYS A 24 -12.66 -24.72 25.71
N VAL A 25 -12.62 -23.47 26.18
CA VAL A 25 -11.40 -22.82 26.66
C VAL A 25 -11.00 -23.47 27.98
N ILE A 26 -9.89 -24.23 27.97
CA ILE A 26 -9.29 -24.78 29.19
C ILE A 26 -8.43 -23.68 29.81
N LEU A 27 -8.89 -23.12 30.93
CA LEU A 27 -8.14 -22.12 31.69
C LEU A 27 -7.08 -22.86 32.54
N PHE A 28 -5.80 -22.72 32.22
CA PHE A 28 -4.71 -23.15 33.05
C PHE A 28 -4.62 -22.30 34.34
N PRO A 29 -4.64 -22.84 35.54
CA PRO A 29 -4.49 -22.08 36.76
C PRO A 29 -3.03 -21.58 36.87
N GLY A 30 -2.84 -20.25 36.87
CA GLY A 30 -1.55 -19.63 37.12
C GLY A 30 -1.11 -18.52 36.20
N ILE A 31 -1.80 -18.26 35.08
CA ILE A 31 -1.49 -17.10 34.25
C ILE A 31 -2.35 -15.94 34.74
N GLN A 32 -1.75 -15.09 35.59
CA GLN A 32 -2.32 -13.80 35.88
C GLN A 32 -2.43 -13.02 34.58
N ASN A 33 -3.60 -12.42 34.38
CA ASN A 33 -3.95 -11.60 33.22
C ASN A 33 -2.98 -10.40 33.10
N THR A 34 -1.80 -10.64 32.49
CA THR A 34 -0.90 -9.57 32.15
C THR A 34 -1.46 -8.93 30.89
N GLN A 35 -2.00 -7.72 31.05
CA GLN A 35 -2.35 -6.87 29.92
C GLN A 35 -1.18 -6.87 28.92
N PRO A 36 -1.45 -6.99 27.61
CA PRO A 36 -0.40 -6.90 26.63
C PRO A 36 0.41 -5.62 26.87
N PRO A 37 1.74 -5.68 26.78
CA PRO A 37 2.59 -4.52 27.02
C PRO A 37 2.07 -3.36 26.15
N LYS A 38 1.74 -2.23 26.80
CA LYS A 38 1.38 -1.01 26.07
C LYS A 38 2.48 -0.72 25.07
N PRO A 39 2.18 -0.45 23.80
CA PRO A 39 3.21 -0.14 22.82
C PRO A 39 4.01 1.06 23.33
N THR A 40 5.25 0.79 23.74
CA THR A 40 6.21 1.80 24.17
C THR A 40 6.59 2.62 22.97
N ASN A 41 6.21 3.89 22.97
CA ASN A 41 6.52 4.99 22.06
C ASN A 41 5.29 5.60 21.36
N TYR A 42 4.25 5.88 22.14
CA TYR A 42 3.33 6.95 21.76
C TYR A 42 4.04 8.28 22.05
N ARG A 43 4.75 8.84 21.08
CA ARG A 43 5.14 10.26 21.13
C ARG A 43 3.86 11.07 21.08
N LYS A 44 3.47 11.70 22.20
CA LYS A 44 2.45 12.75 22.22
C LYS A 44 2.88 13.82 21.22
N GLY A 45 2.12 13.99 20.11
CA GLY A 45 2.44 14.92 19.02
C GLY A 45 3.04 14.28 17.77
N GLY A 46 3.12 12.94 17.66
CA GLY A 46 3.62 12.26 16.46
C GLY A 46 2.63 12.32 15.31
N GLU A 47 3.13 12.50 14.09
CA GLU A 47 2.41 12.33 12.83
C GLU A 47 1.47 11.12 12.91
N GLN A 48 0.19 11.34 12.67
CA GLN A 48 -0.78 10.24 12.65
C GLN A 48 -0.33 9.24 11.59
N THR A 49 -0.01 8.01 12.01
CA THR A 49 0.41 6.96 11.11
C THR A 49 -0.66 6.74 10.04
N VAL A 50 -0.28 6.88 8.79
CA VAL A 50 -1.17 6.59 7.65
C VAL A 50 -1.01 5.14 7.22
N PHE A 51 -2.07 4.57 6.66
CA PHE A 51 -2.13 3.15 6.28
C PHE A 51 -2.20 2.97 4.76
N PRO A 52 -1.75 1.82 4.22
CA PRO A 52 -1.99 1.48 2.82
C PRO A 52 -3.48 1.19 2.59
N ILE A 53 -3.97 1.46 1.40
CA ILE A 53 -5.28 0.98 0.94
C ILE A 53 -5.06 -0.45 0.44
N LYS A 54 -5.67 -1.42 1.12
CA LYS A 54 -5.42 -2.83 0.87
C LYS A 54 -6.45 -3.47 -0.07
N LYS A 55 -7.66 -2.88 -0.18
CA LYS A 55 -8.76 -3.41 -0.95
C LYS A 55 -8.84 -2.74 -2.32
N GLN A 56 -9.03 -3.54 -3.35
CA GLN A 56 -9.19 -3.06 -4.71
C GLN A 56 -10.44 -2.17 -4.85
N GLU A 57 -11.54 -2.56 -4.21
CA GLU A 57 -12.80 -1.82 -4.25
C GLU A 57 -12.67 -0.42 -3.66
N GLU A 58 -11.84 -0.25 -2.62
CA GLU A 58 -11.56 1.06 -2.02
C GLU A 58 -10.75 1.95 -2.98
N LEU A 59 -9.78 1.36 -3.70
CA LEU A 59 -9.01 2.08 -4.73
C LEU A 59 -9.90 2.55 -5.88
N GLU A 60 -10.78 1.68 -6.37
CA GLU A 60 -11.72 1.99 -7.44
C GLU A 60 -12.74 3.05 -7.01
N ALA A 61 -13.29 2.94 -5.81
CA ALA A 61 -14.21 3.93 -5.25
C ALA A 61 -13.55 5.31 -5.16
N MET A 62 -12.31 5.40 -4.66
CA MET A 62 -11.57 6.66 -4.60
C MET A 62 -11.26 7.21 -5.99
N ALA A 63 -10.84 6.38 -6.93
CA ALA A 63 -10.58 6.79 -8.30
C ALA A 63 -11.85 7.37 -8.96
N ASN A 64 -12.98 6.68 -8.81
CA ASN A 64 -14.28 7.13 -9.30
C ASN A 64 -14.72 8.46 -8.67
N TRP A 65 -14.52 8.60 -7.36
CA TRP A 65 -14.85 9.85 -6.68
C TRP A 65 -13.97 11.01 -7.18
N LEU A 66 -12.65 10.79 -7.28
CA LEU A 66 -11.71 11.79 -7.80
C LEU A 66 -12.05 12.18 -9.25
N HIS A 67 -12.43 11.21 -10.07
CA HIS A 67 -12.84 11.46 -11.45
C HIS A 67 -14.06 12.39 -11.54
N LYS A 68 -15.04 12.20 -10.65
CA LYS A 68 -16.30 12.96 -10.66
C LYS A 68 -16.20 14.31 -9.96
N ASN A 69 -15.40 14.42 -8.90
CA ASN A 69 -15.48 15.51 -7.92
C ASN A 69 -14.18 16.35 -7.82
N ALA A 70 -13.15 16.02 -8.61
CA ALA A 70 -11.87 16.73 -8.56
C ALA A 70 -11.35 17.05 -9.96
N ASP A 71 -10.37 17.95 -10.01
CA ASP A 71 -9.60 18.20 -11.24
C ASP A 71 -8.89 16.92 -11.67
N ARG A 72 -8.84 16.59 -12.96
CA ARG A 72 -8.26 15.33 -13.49
C ARG A 72 -6.83 15.06 -13.04
N LYS A 73 -6.06 16.09 -12.76
CA LYS A 73 -4.70 15.97 -12.21
C LYS A 73 -4.65 15.26 -10.87
N TYR A 74 -5.70 15.35 -10.03
CA TYR A 74 -5.74 14.60 -8.76
C TYR A 74 -5.95 13.10 -8.98
N LEU A 75 -6.79 12.72 -9.94
CA LEU A 75 -6.93 11.33 -10.35
C LEU A 75 -5.63 10.80 -10.95
N LEU A 76 -4.99 11.56 -11.85
CA LEU A 76 -3.68 11.20 -12.39
C LEU A 76 -2.65 11.00 -11.26
N GLY A 77 -2.55 11.94 -10.33
CA GLY A 77 -1.65 11.84 -9.18
C GLY A 77 -1.93 10.65 -8.29
N PHE A 78 -3.19 10.30 -8.11
CA PHE A 78 -3.59 9.10 -7.39
C PHE A 78 -3.12 7.82 -8.11
N ILE A 79 -3.40 7.69 -9.40
CA ILE A 79 -2.99 6.53 -10.22
C ILE A 79 -1.46 6.39 -10.26
N LEU A 80 -0.73 7.47 -10.58
CA LEU A 80 0.74 7.42 -10.61
C LEU A 80 1.32 7.11 -9.22
N GLY A 81 0.75 7.67 -8.16
CA GLY A 81 1.21 7.46 -6.80
C GLY A 81 1.13 6.01 -6.34
N ILE A 82 0.02 5.32 -6.65
CA ILE A 82 -0.18 3.90 -6.28
C ILE A 82 0.56 2.92 -7.21
N ASN A 83 1.00 3.36 -8.38
CA ASN A 83 1.69 2.50 -9.36
C ASN A 83 3.21 2.69 -9.38
N LEU A 84 3.72 3.84 -8.95
CA LEU A 84 5.16 4.13 -8.95
C LEU A 84 5.77 4.13 -7.55
N GLY A 85 4.95 4.27 -6.52
CA GLY A 85 5.43 4.34 -5.15
C GLY A 85 6.35 5.53 -4.87
N LEU A 86 6.21 6.63 -5.60
CA LEU A 86 6.96 7.87 -5.43
C LEU A 86 6.61 8.57 -4.12
N ARG A 87 7.52 9.41 -3.62
CA ARG A 87 7.15 10.37 -2.57
C ARG A 87 6.26 11.46 -3.16
N ALA A 88 5.41 12.05 -2.31
CA ALA A 88 4.48 13.08 -2.78
C ALA A 88 5.19 14.25 -3.49
N ASN A 89 6.30 14.73 -2.95
CA ASN A 89 7.08 15.78 -3.60
C ASN A 89 7.65 15.33 -4.94
N GLU A 90 8.21 14.11 -5.03
CA GLU A 90 8.73 13.56 -6.28
C GLU A 90 7.62 13.49 -7.35
N LEU A 91 6.42 13.11 -6.93
CA LEU A 91 5.26 13.03 -7.82
C LEU A 91 4.77 14.41 -8.27
N LEU A 92 4.54 15.32 -7.32
CA LEU A 92 3.86 16.59 -7.60
C LEU A 92 4.76 17.60 -8.34
N THR A 93 6.07 17.44 -8.28
CA THR A 93 7.04 18.29 -8.99
C THR A 93 7.43 17.78 -10.38
N MET A 94 6.76 16.73 -10.88
CA MET A 94 6.99 16.23 -12.25
C MET A 94 6.66 17.28 -13.30
N LYS A 95 7.56 17.42 -14.28
CA LYS A 95 7.38 18.29 -15.44
C LYS A 95 6.86 17.49 -16.63
N PRO A 96 6.21 18.14 -17.61
CA PRO A 96 5.81 17.47 -18.85
C PRO A 96 6.96 16.72 -19.53
N ALA A 97 8.15 17.31 -19.58
CA ALA A 97 9.33 16.69 -20.18
C ALA A 97 9.81 15.41 -19.46
N ASP A 98 9.46 15.20 -18.19
CA ASP A 98 9.77 13.97 -17.47
C ASP A 98 8.90 12.80 -17.94
N LEU A 99 7.68 13.11 -18.41
CA LEU A 99 6.64 12.10 -18.71
C LEU A 99 6.41 11.90 -20.21
N PHE A 100 6.75 12.90 -21.04
CA PHE A 100 6.49 12.90 -22.47
C PHE A 100 7.77 13.20 -23.25
N HIS A 101 7.89 12.61 -24.44
CA HIS A 101 8.87 12.98 -25.44
C HIS A 101 8.44 14.26 -26.20
N GLU A 102 9.33 14.80 -27.00
CA GLU A 102 9.03 15.99 -27.84
C GLU A 102 7.91 15.72 -28.86
N ASP A 103 7.78 14.49 -29.33
CA ASP A 103 6.68 14.03 -30.18
C ASP A 103 5.39 13.75 -29.42
N HIS A 104 5.35 14.11 -28.14
CA HIS A 104 4.23 13.94 -27.22
C HIS A 104 3.86 12.50 -26.87
N THR A 105 4.68 11.52 -27.23
CA THR A 105 4.51 10.15 -26.75
C THR A 105 4.92 10.03 -25.29
N VAL A 106 4.28 9.09 -24.56
CA VAL A 106 4.58 8.86 -23.15
C VAL A 106 5.93 8.14 -23.01
N ARG A 107 6.78 8.61 -22.12
CA ARG A 107 8.02 7.92 -21.75
C ARG A 107 7.73 6.62 -21.00
N TYR A 108 8.54 5.59 -21.24
CA TYR A 108 8.41 4.34 -20.50
C TYR A 108 9.24 4.28 -19.21
N SER A 109 10.13 5.24 -19.00
CA SER A 109 10.94 5.32 -17.79
C SER A 109 11.12 6.76 -17.33
N LEU A 110 11.23 6.93 -16.02
CA LEU A 110 11.55 8.19 -15.34
C LEU A 110 12.96 8.05 -14.78
N ASP A 111 13.84 8.94 -15.15
CA ASP A 111 15.18 9.04 -14.57
C ASP A 111 15.30 10.36 -13.81
N PHE A 112 15.41 10.26 -12.49
CA PHE A 112 15.59 11.42 -11.61
C PHE A 112 17.07 11.78 -11.39
N SER A 113 17.97 11.27 -12.25
CA SER A 113 19.41 11.52 -12.11
C SER A 113 19.80 12.95 -12.46
N ASP A 114 19.09 13.59 -13.39
CA ASP A 114 19.45 14.87 -13.97
C ASP A 114 18.71 16.06 -13.35
N THR A 115 17.77 15.81 -12.44
CA THR A 115 17.02 16.87 -11.73
C THR A 115 17.81 17.36 -10.51
N SER A 116 19.09 17.65 -10.68
CA SER A 116 20.06 17.80 -9.61
C SER A 116 19.79 18.99 -8.67
N ASP A 117 19.16 20.05 -9.09
CA ASP A 117 19.12 21.27 -8.28
C ASP A 117 17.84 21.52 -7.50
N GLN A 118 16.68 21.10 -7.97
CA GLN A 118 15.40 21.33 -7.27
C GLN A 118 15.04 20.23 -6.26
N TYR A 119 15.51 19.01 -6.46
CA TYR A 119 15.31 17.89 -5.53
C TYR A 119 16.40 17.77 -4.46
N SER A 120 17.44 18.59 -4.52
CA SER A 120 18.64 18.46 -3.69
C SER A 120 18.39 18.72 -2.20
N LEU A 121 17.37 19.44 -1.81
CA LEU A 121 17.06 19.74 -0.41
C LEU A 121 16.65 18.49 0.39
N TYR A 122 16.02 17.51 -0.25
CA TYR A 122 15.62 16.25 0.40
C TYR A 122 16.54 15.07 0.08
N GLN A 123 17.35 15.15 -0.98
CA GLN A 123 18.24 14.07 -1.39
C GLN A 123 19.67 14.18 -0.90
N LYS A 124 20.03 15.23 -0.16
CA LYS A 124 21.44 15.42 0.37
C LYS A 124 22.00 14.27 1.20
N LYS A 125 21.17 13.26 1.56
CA LYS A 125 21.63 12.06 2.28
C LYS A 125 21.72 10.78 1.44
N VAL A 126 21.26 10.76 0.19
CA VAL A 126 21.29 9.54 -0.62
C VAL A 126 21.63 9.89 -2.06
N ASN A 127 22.92 9.91 -2.36
CA ASN A 127 23.48 10.03 -3.72
C ASN A 127 23.15 8.79 -4.56
N LYS A 128 21.89 8.38 -4.68
CA LYS A 128 21.47 7.20 -5.43
C LYS A 128 20.52 7.61 -6.54
N ARG A 129 20.99 7.54 -7.77
CA ARG A 129 20.15 7.58 -8.98
C ARG A 129 19.06 6.53 -8.85
N ARG A 130 17.80 6.94 -8.98
CA ARG A 130 16.65 6.03 -8.99
C ARG A 130 15.95 6.15 -10.32
N ARG A 131 15.81 5.01 -11.00
CA ARG A 131 15.02 4.90 -12.21
C ARG A 131 13.68 4.25 -11.88
N PHE A 132 12.60 4.80 -12.40
CA PHE A 132 11.26 4.26 -12.31
C PHE A 132 10.76 3.92 -13.69
N PHE A 133 10.02 2.82 -13.80
CA PHE A 133 9.42 2.38 -15.06
C PHE A 133 7.91 2.57 -15.00
N LEU A 134 7.35 3.16 -16.05
CA LEU A 134 5.91 3.32 -16.18
C LEU A 134 5.30 1.99 -16.63
N ASN A 135 4.36 1.48 -15.85
CA ASN A 135 3.55 0.34 -16.26
C ASN A 135 2.39 0.80 -17.16
N GLU A 136 1.65 -0.16 -17.72
CA GLU A 136 0.53 0.11 -18.63
C GLU A 136 -0.53 1.03 -18.01
N ALA A 137 -0.81 0.89 -16.71
CA ALA A 137 -1.77 1.75 -16.01
C ALA A 137 -1.29 3.21 -15.96
N CYS A 138 0.01 3.44 -15.75
CA CYS A 138 0.60 4.77 -15.79
C CYS A 138 0.54 5.35 -17.21
N VAL A 139 0.92 4.58 -18.22
CA VAL A 139 0.89 5.01 -19.62
C VAL A 139 -0.54 5.36 -20.04
N SER A 140 -1.51 4.50 -19.73
CA SER A 140 -2.92 4.73 -20.01
C SER A 140 -3.46 5.98 -19.32
N ALA A 141 -3.12 6.19 -18.03
CA ALA A 141 -3.55 7.37 -17.30
C ALA A 141 -2.94 8.67 -17.84
N LEU A 142 -1.66 8.63 -18.22
CA LEU A 142 -0.98 9.77 -18.84
C LEU A 142 -1.56 10.10 -20.21
N THR A 143 -1.79 9.09 -21.05
CA THR A 143 -2.41 9.26 -22.36
C THR A 143 -3.83 9.82 -22.22
N TRP A 144 -4.62 9.26 -21.28
CA TRP A 144 -5.96 9.77 -20.98
C TRP A 144 -5.94 11.25 -20.53
N TYR A 145 -5.01 11.61 -19.65
CA TYR A 145 -4.86 12.98 -19.17
C TYR A 145 -4.40 13.92 -20.28
N TYR A 146 -3.42 13.50 -21.06
CA TYR A 146 -2.89 14.23 -22.20
C TYR A 146 -3.99 14.63 -23.21
N HIS A 147 -4.79 13.68 -23.66
CA HIS A 147 -5.85 13.94 -24.65
C HIS A 147 -6.95 14.88 -24.13
N ARG A 148 -7.15 14.97 -22.83
CA ARG A 148 -8.22 15.78 -22.23
C ARG A 148 -7.77 17.13 -21.70
N ASP A 149 -6.53 17.24 -21.27
CA ASP A 149 -5.99 18.43 -20.63
C ASP A 149 -4.65 18.90 -21.24
N PHE A 150 -4.30 18.41 -22.43
CA PHE A 150 -3.03 18.67 -23.09
C PHE A 150 -2.64 20.17 -23.12
N SER A 151 -3.58 21.03 -23.54
CA SER A 151 -3.33 22.49 -23.60
C SER A 151 -2.99 23.10 -22.24
N LYS A 152 -3.46 22.49 -21.16
CA LYS A 152 -3.19 22.91 -19.79
C LYS A 152 -1.86 22.34 -19.29
N ALA A 153 -1.57 21.05 -19.56
CA ALA A 153 -0.34 20.40 -19.13
C ALA A 153 0.91 21.06 -19.71
N TYR A 154 0.85 21.48 -20.99
CA TYR A 154 1.99 22.10 -21.68
C TYR A 154 2.16 23.60 -21.43
N LYS A 155 1.13 24.28 -20.95
CA LYS A 155 1.22 25.69 -20.56
C LYS A 155 1.85 25.92 -19.20
N HIS A 156 1.98 24.85 -18.40
CA HIS A 156 2.48 24.91 -17.05
C HIS A 156 3.82 24.19 -16.94
N GLU A 157 4.67 24.69 -16.08
CA GLU A 157 5.97 24.07 -15.79
C GLU A 157 5.82 22.66 -15.19
N TYR A 158 4.74 22.42 -14.42
CA TYR A 158 4.46 21.16 -13.74
C TYR A 158 3.17 20.51 -14.25
N ILE A 159 3.15 19.18 -14.32
CA ILE A 159 1.93 18.40 -14.62
C ILE A 159 0.85 18.66 -13.56
N PHE A 160 1.27 18.69 -12.30
CA PHE A 160 0.40 18.96 -11.16
C PHE A 160 0.44 20.43 -10.77
N TYR A 161 0.11 21.29 -11.73
CA TYR A 161 0.17 22.76 -11.55
C TYR A 161 -0.84 23.28 -10.53
N SER A 162 -0.46 24.30 -9.78
CA SER A 162 -1.33 25.12 -8.93
C SER A 162 -1.96 26.28 -9.71
N ARG A 163 -3.10 26.78 -9.25
CA ARG A 163 -3.71 28.00 -9.80
C ARG A 163 -2.92 29.26 -9.46
N GLU A 164 -2.18 29.21 -8.36
CA GLU A 164 -1.35 30.31 -7.84
C GLU A 164 0.05 30.33 -8.47
N GLY A 165 0.34 29.40 -9.36
CA GLY A 165 1.66 29.17 -9.95
C GLY A 165 2.40 28.01 -9.29
N GLY A 166 3.44 27.48 -9.95
CA GLY A 166 4.18 26.32 -9.47
C GLY A 166 3.35 25.02 -9.47
N HIS A 167 3.73 24.07 -8.61
CA HIS A 167 3.05 22.79 -8.44
C HIS A 167 2.02 22.82 -7.30
N ILE A 168 1.15 21.82 -7.24
CA ILE A 168 0.22 21.62 -6.12
C ILE A 168 1.03 21.35 -4.86
N GLU A 169 0.70 22.05 -3.78
CA GLU A 169 1.27 21.77 -2.47
C GLU A 169 0.87 20.38 -1.96
N VAL A 170 1.80 19.71 -1.26
CA VAL A 170 1.60 18.37 -0.70
C VAL A 170 0.37 18.31 0.20
N ASP A 171 0.13 19.38 0.98
CA ASP A 171 -1.03 19.45 1.88
C ASP A 171 -2.35 19.59 1.11
N THR A 172 -2.36 20.31 0.02
CA THR A 172 -3.54 20.43 -0.86
C THR A 172 -3.88 19.07 -1.48
N PHE A 173 -2.87 18.36 -1.98
CA PHE A 173 -3.04 17.01 -2.51
C PHE A 173 -3.52 16.04 -1.43
N ARG A 174 -2.90 16.08 -0.24
CA ARG A 174 -3.29 15.27 0.93
C ARG A 174 -4.74 15.51 1.33
N LYS A 175 -5.18 16.78 1.37
CA LYS A 175 -6.56 17.14 1.68
C LYS A 175 -7.53 16.48 0.70
N LYS A 176 -7.23 16.58 -0.61
CA LYS A 176 -8.07 15.98 -1.65
C LYS A 176 -8.17 14.47 -1.54
N LEU A 177 -7.07 13.77 -1.18
CA LEU A 177 -7.09 12.33 -0.91
C LEU A 177 -7.95 11.98 0.32
N LYS A 178 -7.88 12.80 1.37
CA LYS A 178 -8.73 12.62 2.57
C LYS A 178 -10.21 12.84 2.26
N ASP A 179 -10.54 13.85 1.49
CA ASP A 179 -11.92 14.13 1.06
C ASP A 179 -12.48 12.91 0.29
N ALA A 180 -11.70 12.36 -0.65
CA ALA A 180 -12.08 11.16 -1.40
C ALA A 180 -12.29 9.95 -0.48
N ALA A 181 -11.36 9.68 0.42
CA ALA A 181 -11.46 8.57 1.36
C ALA A 181 -12.67 8.68 2.27
N THR A 182 -12.93 9.87 2.82
CA THR A 182 -14.09 10.14 3.67
C THR A 182 -15.39 9.92 2.90
N ALA A 183 -15.49 10.43 1.68
CA ALA A 183 -16.68 10.25 0.84
C ALA A 183 -16.92 8.78 0.44
N CYS A 184 -15.86 7.98 0.36
CA CYS A 184 -15.94 6.54 0.09
C CYS A 184 -16.11 5.68 1.36
N GLY A 185 -16.25 6.28 2.54
CA GLY A 185 -16.43 5.55 3.80
C GLY A 185 -15.17 4.84 4.30
N ILE A 186 -13.99 5.20 3.81
CA ILE A 186 -12.71 4.62 4.23
C ILE A 186 -12.33 5.21 5.59
N ARG A 187 -12.35 4.37 6.63
CA ARG A 187 -12.14 4.79 8.03
C ARG A 187 -10.67 4.95 8.41
N GLN A 188 -9.77 4.30 7.69
CA GLN A 188 -8.34 4.37 7.99
C GLN A 188 -7.76 5.74 7.67
N ASN A 189 -6.71 6.13 8.41
CA ASN A 189 -6.06 7.42 8.17
C ASN A 189 -5.30 7.41 6.84
N ILE A 190 -5.72 8.29 5.93
CA ILE A 190 -5.16 8.45 4.58
C ILE A 190 -4.32 9.72 4.52
N GLY A 191 -3.19 9.65 3.85
CA GLY A 191 -2.29 10.77 3.59
C GLY A 191 -1.42 10.54 2.37
N THR A 192 -0.47 11.42 2.14
CA THR A 192 0.41 11.34 0.95
C THR A 192 1.29 10.09 0.94
N HIS A 193 1.71 9.60 2.11
CA HIS A 193 2.45 8.35 2.21
C HIS A 193 1.59 7.11 1.97
N THR A 194 0.26 7.22 2.05
CA THR A 194 -0.66 6.11 1.76
C THR A 194 -0.44 5.53 0.37
N LEU A 195 -0.30 6.38 -0.65
CA LEU A 195 -0.10 5.92 -2.03
C LEU A 195 1.16 5.07 -2.17
N ARG A 196 2.27 5.54 -1.58
CA ARG A 196 3.54 4.81 -1.58
C ARG A 196 3.48 3.52 -0.75
N LYS A 197 2.76 3.53 0.37
CA LYS A 197 2.49 2.33 1.18
C LYS A 197 1.61 1.34 0.42
N THR A 198 0.60 1.83 -0.29
CA THR A 198 -0.29 1.01 -1.13
C THR A 198 0.49 0.32 -2.24
N PHE A 199 1.34 1.06 -2.97
CA PHE A 199 2.25 0.45 -3.95
C PHE A 199 3.08 -0.67 -3.32
N GLY A 200 3.73 -0.41 -2.20
CA GLY A 200 4.57 -1.40 -1.52
C GLY A 200 3.78 -2.62 -1.06
N TYR A 201 2.59 -2.42 -0.49
CA TYR A 201 1.71 -3.50 -0.08
C TYR A 201 1.29 -4.36 -1.27
N MET A 202 0.77 -3.76 -2.34
CA MET A 202 0.32 -4.48 -3.54
C MET A 202 1.46 -5.22 -4.23
N HIS A 203 2.63 -4.59 -4.34
CA HIS A 203 3.83 -5.24 -4.90
C HIS A 203 4.23 -6.46 -4.06
N TYR A 204 4.28 -6.32 -2.73
CA TYR A 204 4.65 -7.43 -1.85
C TYR A 204 3.63 -8.56 -1.90
N MET A 205 2.34 -8.25 -1.90
CA MET A 205 1.30 -9.28 -1.98
C MET A 205 1.42 -10.11 -3.26
N ARG A 206 1.80 -9.49 -4.38
CA ARG A 206 1.97 -10.17 -5.68
C ARG A 206 3.31 -10.90 -5.81
N ASN A 207 4.42 -10.27 -5.44
CA ASN A 207 5.76 -10.74 -5.77
C ASN A 207 6.54 -11.28 -4.57
N LYS A 208 6.13 -10.99 -3.33
CA LYS A 208 6.84 -11.33 -2.08
C LYS A 208 8.29 -10.80 -2.01
N ASP A 209 8.69 -9.88 -2.89
CA ASP A 209 10.05 -9.33 -2.96
C ASP A 209 10.21 -8.09 -2.07
N ILE A 210 10.54 -8.34 -0.81
CA ILE A 210 10.81 -7.28 0.17
C ILE A 210 12.15 -6.58 -0.09
N VAL A 211 13.11 -7.27 -0.69
CA VAL A 211 14.45 -6.72 -0.98
C VAL A 211 14.36 -5.64 -2.06
N PHE A 212 13.57 -5.86 -3.09
CA PHE A 212 13.29 -4.84 -4.10
C PHE A 212 12.65 -3.61 -3.46
N LEU A 213 11.62 -3.79 -2.63
CA LEU A 213 10.93 -2.68 -1.96
C LEU A 213 11.86 -1.93 -0.99
N GLN A 214 12.73 -2.63 -0.27
CA GLN A 214 13.74 -2.03 0.61
C GLN A 214 14.65 -1.08 -0.18
N ARG A 215 15.17 -1.55 -1.33
CA ARG A 215 16.02 -0.74 -2.22
C ARG A 215 15.26 0.45 -2.78
N LEU A 216 14.04 0.20 -3.30
CA LEU A 216 13.20 1.24 -3.90
C LEU A 216 12.83 2.35 -2.91
N PHE A 217 12.55 1.97 -1.68
CA PHE A 217 12.19 2.93 -0.63
C PHE A 217 13.40 3.55 0.07
N GLY A 218 14.58 2.96 -0.08
CA GLY A 218 15.81 3.39 0.56
C GLY A 218 15.81 3.12 2.07
N HIS A 219 15.18 2.04 2.50
CA HIS A 219 15.13 1.63 3.90
C HIS A 219 16.39 0.84 4.29
N SER A 220 16.83 1.00 5.55
CA SER A 220 18.03 0.33 6.06
C SER A 220 17.84 -1.16 6.33
N SER A 221 16.59 -1.65 6.47
CA SER A 221 16.31 -3.07 6.67
C SER A 221 14.96 -3.50 6.07
N ALA A 222 14.84 -4.82 5.81
CA ALA A 222 13.60 -5.43 5.37
C ALA A 222 12.48 -5.25 6.40
N LEU A 223 12.78 -5.36 7.71
CA LEU A 223 11.81 -5.19 8.78
C LEU A 223 11.20 -3.78 8.80
N ILE A 224 12.01 -2.75 8.55
CA ILE A 224 11.51 -1.37 8.41
C ILE A 224 10.54 -1.28 7.24
N THR A 225 10.86 -1.94 6.12
CA THR A 225 10.01 -1.97 4.94
C THR A 225 8.69 -2.69 5.22
N MET A 226 8.73 -3.86 5.88
CA MET A 226 7.53 -4.61 6.27
C MET A 226 6.61 -3.79 7.17
N ARG A 227 7.17 -3.14 8.20
CA ARG A 227 6.41 -2.24 9.08
C ARG A 227 5.84 -1.04 8.30
N TYR A 228 6.63 -0.46 7.39
CA TYR A 228 6.21 0.67 6.58
C TYR A 228 5.00 0.35 5.71
N ILE A 229 4.97 -0.80 5.06
CA ILE A 229 3.86 -1.23 4.20
C ILE A 229 2.73 -1.94 4.97
N GLY A 230 2.89 -2.14 6.27
CA GLY A 230 1.84 -2.65 7.16
C GLY A 230 1.57 -4.14 7.04
N ILE A 231 2.63 -4.96 6.79
CA ILE A 231 2.53 -6.43 6.68
C ILE A 231 3.26 -7.19 7.78
N ALA A 232 4.05 -6.52 8.63
CA ALA A 232 4.90 -7.20 9.60
C ALA A 232 4.11 -8.15 10.50
N GLU A 233 2.98 -7.71 11.04
CA GLU A 233 2.12 -8.53 11.90
C GLU A 233 1.41 -9.65 11.11
N GLU A 234 0.98 -9.38 9.88
CA GLU A 234 0.33 -10.37 9.02
C GLU A 234 1.29 -11.50 8.63
N GLU A 235 2.55 -11.16 8.30
CA GLU A 235 3.56 -12.14 7.97
C GLU A 235 4.00 -12.94 9.21
N GLU A 236 4.09 -12.30 10.36
CA GLU A 236 4.38 -12.98 11.62
C GLU A 236 3.28 -14.01 11.95
N LYS A 237 2.02 -13.61 11.91
CA LYS A 237 0.88 -14.53 12.10
C LYS A 237 0.91 -15.70 11.10
N ARG A 238 1.16 -15.37 9.81
CA ARG A 238 1.24 -16.38 8.77
C ARG A 238 2.37 -17.39 9.04
N ALA A 239 3.54 -16.92 9.49
CA ALA A 239 4.67 -17.79 9.83
C ALA A 239 4.29 -18.77 10.94
N TYR A 240 3.63 -18.32 12.02
CA TYR A 240 3.15 -19.21 13.07
C TYR A 240 2.11 -20.21 12.57
N HIS A 241 1.16 -19.77 11.75
CA HIS A 241 0.12 -20.68 11.22
C HIS A 241 0.62 -21.63 10.12
N SER A 242 1.74 -21.35 9.48
CA SER A 242 2.31 -22.22 8.44
C SER A 242 2.98 -23.48 8.99
N VAL A 243 3.33 -23.47 10.27
CA VAL A 243 3.94 -24.61 10.96
C VAL A 243 2.93 -25.13 11.97
N SER A 244 2.27 -26.24 11.63
CA SER A 244 1.35 -26.94 12.53
C SER A 244 1.77 -28.41 12.61
N ILE A 245 2.40 -28.80 13.72
CA ILE A 245 2.81 -30.15 13.96
C ILE A 245 1.89 -30.73 15.04
N ASN A 246 0.88 -31.49 14.61
CA ASN A 246 -0.03 -32.15 15.52
C ASN A 246 0.49 -33.56 15.85
N LEU A 247 1.00 -33.74 17.05
CA LEU A 247 1.47 -35.02 17.52
C LEU A 247 0.41 -35.80 18.33
N LEU A 248 -0.69 -35.13 18.72
CA LEU A 248 -1.73 -35.76 19.52
C LEU A 248 -2.43 -36.91 18.78
N ASP A 249 -2.59 -36.79 17.47
CA ASP A 249 -3.24 -37.81 16.64
C ASP A 249 -2.38 -39.08 16.48
N SER A 250 -1.08 -38.99 16.83
CA SER A 250 -0.14 -40.10 16.78
C SER A 250 0.08 -40.81 18.14
N LEU A 251 -0.51 -40.27 19.23
CA LEU A 251 -0.41 -40.87 20.53
C LEU A 251 -1.36 -42.08 20.61
N PRO A 252 -0.96 -43.12 21.32
CA PRO A 252 -1.86 -44.24 21.63
C PRO A 252 -3.10 -43.71 22.35
N VAL A 253 -4.28 -44.16 21.92
CA VAL A 253 -5.52 -43.89 22.64
C VAL A 253 -5.39 -44.53 24.00
N GLU A 254 -5.22 -43.73 25.06
CA GLU A 254 -5.34 -44.22 26.42
C GLU A 254 -6.79 -44.74 26.57
N ALA A 255 -6.94 -46.04 26.78
CA ALA A 255 -8.23 -46.58 27.11
C ALA A 255 -8.64 -45.96 28.44
N ASP A 256 -9.79 -45.27 28.46
CA ASP A 256 -10.44 -44.77 29.68
C ASP A 256 -10.77 -45.95 30.61
N SER A 257 -9.74 -46.49 31.26
CA SER A 257 -9.89 -47.40 32.40
C SER A 257 -9.49 -46.61 33.64
N ASP A 258 -10.44 -46.42 34.52
CA ASP A 258 -10.35 -45.91 35.88
C ASP A 258 -10.93 -44.52 36.16
N ILE A 259 -12.23 -44.38 35.85
CA ILE A 259 -13.11 -43.62 36.74
C ILE A 259 -14.14 -44.59 37.25
N GLU A 260 -13.68 -45.61 38.01
CA GLU A 260 -14.57 -46.32 38.90
C GLU A 260 -14.77 -45.53 40.20
N SER A 261 -15.96 -45.04 40.32
CA SER A 261 -16.78 -44.92 41.55
C SER A 261 -16.03 -45.12 42.87
N THR A 262 -15.77 -44.04 43.56
CA THR A 262 -15.80 -44.02 45.02
C THR A 262 -17.01 -43.20 45.46
N THR A 263 -18.19 -43.80 45.31
CA THR A 263 -19.32 -43.57 46.18
C THR A 263 -19.45 -44.83 46.99
N ASP A 264 -19.05 -44.74 48.28
CA ASP A 264 -19.70 -45.35 49.44
C ASP A 264 -18.75 -45.35 50.66
N GLN A 265 -18.99 -44.60 51.58
CA GLN A 265 -19.31 -44.81 53.01
C GLN A 265 -19.02 -43.56 53.86
#